data_747b7ed0341540a2cfd4f13fa074ba74
#
_entry.id   747b7ed0341540a2cfd4f13fa074ba74
#
_cell.length_a   1.000
_cell.length_b   1.000
_cell.length_c   1.000
_cell.angle_alpha   90.00
_cell.angle_beta   90.00
_cell.angle_gamma   90.00
#
_symmetry.space_group_name_H-M   'P 1'
#
loop_
_entity.id
_entity.type
_entity.pdbx_description
1 polymer ?
#
loop_
_entity_poly.entity_id
_entity_poly.type
_entity_poly.pdbx_seq_one_letter_code
_entity_poly.pdbx_strand_id
1 'polypeptide(L)'
;MEIKDNTFSRQFETTLNGQLISVEYSFQEKKIFLTRLNVPENFTNEDFLSDFLKNIMAIAIERKLKVVPILPKIVLFFKKNPVYKELLPPGIRL
;
A
#
# COMPACT_ATOMS: atom_id res chain seq x y z
N MET A 1 2.37 -14.08 3.81
CA MET A 1 3.30 -13.01 3.39
C MET A 1 3.75 -12.25 4.61
N GLU A 2 5.04 -12.13 4.79
CA GLU A 2 5.57 -11.32 5.88
C GLU A 2 5.76 -9.89 5.42
N ILE A 3 5.22 -8.95 6.20
CA ILE A 3 5.39 -7.54 5.94
C ILE A 3 6.06 -6.91 7.13
N LYS A 4 7.13 -6.18 6.88
CA LYS A 4 7.82 -5.40 7.88
C LYS A 4 7.42 -3.93 7.74
N ASP A 5 7.03 -3.32 8.84
CA ASP A 5 6.84 -1.87 8.89
C ASP A 5 8.18 -1.26 9.32
N ASN A 6 8.94 -0.78 8.34
CA ASN A 6 10.20 -0.11 8.62
C ASN A 6 9.92 1.35 8.96
N THR A 7 9.74 1.61 10.25
CA THR A 7 9.35 2.94 10.71
C THR A 7 10.46 3.98 10.54
N PHE A 8 11.71 3.54 10.53
CA PHE A 8 12.84 4.43 10.32
C PHE A 8 12.82 5.00 8.89
N SER A 9 12.62 4.14 7.91
CA SER A 9 12.54 4.54 6.50
C SER A 9 11.14 4.91 6.06
N ARG A 10 10.15 4.74 6.92
CA ARG A 10 8.73 4.99 6.64
C ARG A 10 8.27 4.25 5.40
N GLN A 11 8.40 2.93 5.45
CA GLN A 11 7.93 2.09 4.35
C GLN A 11 7.53 0.72 4.85
N PHE A 12 6.52 0.14 4.20
CA PHE A 12 6.19 -1.27 4.36
C PHE A 12 7.07 -2.07 3.40
N GLU A 13 7.61 -3.18 3.88
CA GLU A 13 8.57 -3.97 3.12
C GLU A 13 8.15 -5.43 3.06
N THR A 14 8.40 -6.06 1.93
CA THR A 14 8.35 -7.51 1.78
C THR A 14 9.42 -7.93 0.79
N THR A 15 9.66 -9.23 0.68
CA THR A 15 10.64 -9.76 -0.28
C THR A 15 10.00 -10.81 -1.16
N LEU A 16 10.45 -10.87 -2.39
CA LEU A 16 10.10 -11.93 -3.34
C LEU A 16 11.37 -12.36 -4.03
N ASN A 17 11.73 -13.65 -3.90
CA ASN A 17 12.95 -14.20 -4.49
C ASN A 17 14.18 -13.39 -4.09
N GLY A 18 14.26 -12.98 -2.81
CA GLY A 18 15.40 -12.23 -2.29
C GLY A 18 15.44 -10.76 -2.67
N GLN A 19 14.45 -10.28 -3.42
CA GLN A 19 14.40 -8.87 -3.83
C GLN A 19 13.40 -8.09 -2.99
N LEU A 20 13.80 -6.88 -2.59
CA LEU A 20 12.96 -6.04 -1.75
C LEU A 20 11.88 -5.35 -2.57
N ILE A 21 10.67 -5.36 -2.03
CA ILE A 21 9.53 -4.60 -2.55
C ILE A 21 9.02 -3.75 -1.41
N SER A 22 8.81 -2.47 -1.67
CA SER A 22 8.38 -1.57 -0.59
C SER A 22 7.38 -0.53 -1.07
N VAL A 23 6.58 -0.05 -0.12
CA VAL A 23 5.69 1.09 -0.31
C VAL A 23 6.03 2.13 0.77
N GLU A 24 6.50 3.28 0.33
CA GLU A 24 6.79 4.39 1.23
C GLU A 24 5.50 5.10 1.61
N TYR A 25 5.47 5.62 2.83
CA TYR A 25 4.28 6.27 3.35
C TYR A 25 4.63 7.50 4.18
N SER A 26 3.63 8.34 4.39
CA SER A 26 3.67 9.39 5.40
C SER A 26 2.34 9.40 6.16
N PHE A 27 2.35 9.91 7.37
CA PHE A 27 1.14 10.05 8.19
C PHE A 27 0.78 11.51 8.31
N GLN A 28 -0.52 11.77 8.30
CA GLN A 28 -1.04 13.09 8.65
C GLN A 28 -2.39 12.86 9.33
N GLU A 29 -2.45 13.14 10.61
CA GLU A 29 -3.62 12.84 11.44
C GLU A 29 -3.91 11.34 11.40
N LYS A 30 -5.11 10.93 11.06
CA LYS A 30 -5.48 9.50 10.98
C LYS A 30 -5.47 9.00 9.54
N LYS A 31 -4.61 9.56 8.71
CA LYS A 31 -4.48 9.20 7.31
C LYS A 31 -3.07 8.71 7.02
N ILE A 32 -2.97 7.67 6.21
CA ILE A 32 -1.70 7.20 5.69
C ILE A 32 -1.67 7.48 4.19
N PHE A 33 -0.64 8.21 3.75
CA PHE A 33 -0.42 8.55 2.35
C PHE A 33 0.60 7.56 1.80
N LEU A 34 0.21 6.80 0.79
CA LEU A 34 1.12 5.86 0.14
C LEU A 34 1.80 6.61 -1.00
N THR A 35 3.06 6.98 -0.79
CA THR A 35 3.73 7.99 -1.60
C THR A 35 4.63 7.45 -2.68
N ARG A 36 5.17 6.25 -2.51
CA ARG A 36 6.08 5.67 -3.52
C ARG A 36 6.04 4.15 -3.44
N LEU A 37 6.03 3.53 -4.62
CA LEU A 37 6.13 2.08 -4.77
C LEU A 37 7.49 1.77 -5.35
N ASN A 38 8.28 0.94 -4.66
CA ASN A 38 9.60 0.52 -5.10
C ASN A 38 9.58 -0.96 -5.40
N VAL A 39 9.82 -1.32 -6.66
CA VAL A 39 9.87 -2.71 -7.12
C VAL A 39 11.14 -2.91 -7.95
N PRO A 40 11.64 -4.15 -8.03
CA PRO A 40 12.78 -4.44 -8.91
C PRO A 40 12.49 -4.05 -10.37
N GLU A 41 13.55 -3.73 -11.12
CA GLU A 41 13.43 -3.22 -12.47
C GLU A 41 12.59 -4.13 -13.39
N ASN A 42 12.76 -5.44 -13.27
CA ASN A 42 12.06 -6.40 -14.12
C ASN A 42 10.88 -7.07 -13.42
N PHE A 43 10.31 -6.38 -12.45
CA PHE A 43 9.21 -6.95 -11.67
C PHE A 43 7.94 -6.97 -12.50
N THR A 44 7.31 -8.14 -12.62
CA THR A 44 6.09 -8.33 -13.41
C THR A 44 5.00 -9.08 -12.66
N ASN A 45 5.23 -9.48 -11.41
CA ASN A 45 4.27 -10.30 -10.67
C ASN A 45 3.18 -9.43 -10.04
N GLU A 46 2.16 -9.11 -10.84
CA GLU A 46 1.05 -8.26 -10.39
C GLU A 46 0.21 -8.92 -9.28
N ASP A 47 0.12 -10.25 -9.29
CA ASP A 47 -0.64 -10.95 -8.23
C ASP A 47 0.06 -10.80 -6.89
N PHE A 48 1.39 -10.90 -6.86
CA PHE A 48 2.14 -10.68 -5.64
C PHE A 48 1.97 -9.24 -5.14
N LEU A 49 2.05 -8.29 -6.06
CA LEU A 49 1.87 -6.88 -5.71
C LEU A 49 0.48 -6.62 -5.15
N SER A 50 -0.54 -7.21 -5.76
CA SER A 50 -1.91 -7.11 -5.26
C SER A 50 -2.03 -7.65 -3.84
N ASP A 51 -1.42 -8.81 -3.58
CA ASP A 51 -1.43 -9.40 -2.24
C ASP A 51 -0.70 -8.53 -1.23
N PHE A 52 0.41 -7.94 -1.63
CA PHE A 52 1.16 -7.02 -0.77
C PHE A 52 0.29 -5.81 -0.40
N LEU A 53 -0.38 -5.21 -1.39
CA LEU A 53 -1.26 -4.08 -1.13
C LEU A 53 -2.46 -4.47 -0.24
N LYS A 54 -3.03 -5.66 -0.43
CA LYS A 54 -4.10 -6.15 0.43
C LYS A 54 -3.65 -6.28 1.89
N ASN A 55 -2.42 -6.74 2.10
CA ASN A 55 -1.86 -6.84 3.45
C ASN A 55 -1.64 -5.45 4.05
N ILE A 56 -1.22 -4.48 3.26
CA ILE A 56 -1.09 -3.09 3.72
C ILE A 56 -2.47 -2.53 4.11
N MET A 57 -3.50 -2.83 3.33
CA MET A 57 -4.87 -2.40 3.67
C MET A 57 -5.32 -3.02 4.99
N ALA A 58 -4.99 -4.28 5.24
CA ALA A 58 -5.29 -4.94 6.51
C ALA A 58 -4.62 -4.23 7.69
N ILE A 59 -3.39 -3.79 7.52
CA ILE A 59 -2.68 -3.02 8.54
C ILE A 59 -3.39 -1.69 8.80
N ALA A 60 -3.81 -1.00 7.75
CA ALA A 60 -4.53 0.27 7.88
C ALA A 60 -5.85 0.09 8.62
N ILE A 61 -6.58 -0.98 8.32
CA ILE A 61 -7.83 -1.31 9.01
C ILE A 61 -7.56 -1.53 10.48
N GLU A 62 -6.57 -2.35 10.82
CA GLU A 62 -6.23 -2.65 12.20
C GLU A 62 -5.85 -1.40 12.98
N ARG A 63 -5.12 -0.49 12.36
CA ARG A 63 -4.68 0.77 12.99
C ARG A 63 -5.72 1.89 12.89
N LYS A 64 -6.86 1.62 12.26
CA LYS A 64 -7.95 2.60 12.07
C LYS A 64 -7.49 3.83 11.30
N LEU A 65 -6.69 3.60 10.25
CA LEU A 65 -6.20 4.66 9.38
C LEU A 65 -7.02 4.69 8.09
N LYS A 66 -7.27 5.89 7.59
CA LYS A 66 -7.74 6.06 6.22
C LYS A 66 -6.53 6.05 5.29
N VAL A 67 -6.73 5.61 4.05
CA VAL A 67 -5.66 5.48 3.07
C VAL A 67 -5.86 6.49 1.95
N VAL A 68 -4.81 7.29 1.70
CA VAL A 68 -4.82 8.24 0.59
C VAL A 68 -3.90 7.70 -0.50
N PRO A 69 -4.47 7.18 -1.60
CA PRO A 69 -3.66 6.68 -2.70
C PRO A 69 -3.23 7.86 -3.59
N ILE A 70 -1.92 7.99 -3.80
CA ILE A 70 -1.35 9.04 -4.64
C ILE A 70 -0.92 8.44 -5.97
N LEU A 71 -0.40 7.19 -5.94
CA LEU A 71 0.20 6.57 -7.09
C LEU A 71 -0.86 5.93 -8.00
N PRO A 72 -0.72 6.05 -9.33
CA PRO A 72 -1.67 5.44 -10.27
C PRO A 72 -1.89 3.95 -10.06
N LYS A 73 -0.83 3.19 -9.74
CA LYS A 73 -0.97 1.75 -9.50
C LYS A 73 -1.83 1.45 -8.28
N ILE A 74 -1.73 2.26 -7.25
CA ILE A 74 -2.53 2.07 -6.04
C ILE A 74 -3.96 2.54 -6.27
N VAL A 75 -4.15 3.62 -7.01
CA VAL A 75 -5.48 4.04 -7.45
C VAL A 75 -6.16 2.90 -8.22
N LEU A 76 -5.43 2.27 -9.15
CA LEU A 76 -5.95 1.14 -9.92
C LEU A 76 -6.32 -0.04 -9.02
N PHE A 77 -5.50 -0.30 -7.98
CA PHE A 77 -5.80 -1.34 -7.00
C PHE A 77 -7.17 -1.12 -6.35
N PHE A 78 -7.47 0.11 -5.93
CA PHE A 78 -8.77 0.43 -5.34
C PHE A 78 -9.90 0.24 -6.34
N LYS A 79 -9.69 0.59 -7.60
CA LYS A 79 -10.71 0.39 -8.63
C LYS A 79 -11.00 -1.09 -8.88
N LYS A 80 -9.97 -1.93 -8.83
CA LYS A 80 -10.11 -3.38 -9.01
C LYS A 80 -10.61 -4.09 -7.76
N ASN A 81 -10.49 -3.47 -6.60
CA ASN A 81 -10.85 -4.08 -5.32
C ASN A 81 -11.75 -3.09 -4.54
N PRO A 82 -12.98 -2.87 -5.02
CA PRO A 82 -13.82 -1.80 -4.45
C PRO A 82 -14.18 -1.99 -2.97
N VAL A 83 -14.01 -3.20 -2.42
CA VAL A 83 -14.23 -3.44 -1.00
C VAL A 83 -13.34 -2.54 -0.13
N TYR A 84 -12.16 -2.14 -0.63
CA TYR A 84 -11.25 -1.29 0.13
C TYR A 84 -11.56 0.20 0.02
N LYS A 85 -12.54 0.59 -0.79
CA LYS A 85 -12.91 2.01 -0.93
C LYS A 85 -13.42 2.61 0.38
N GLU A 86 -13.84 1.78 1.33
CA GLU A 86 -14.20 2.24 2.67
C GLU A 86 -13.03 2.91 3.39
N LEU A 87 -11.80 2.57 3.02
CA LEU A 87 -10.61 3.14 3.63
C LEU A 87 -10.29 4.53 3.12
N LEU A 88 -10.92 4.96 2.03
CA LEU A 88 -10.67 6.29 1.46
C LEU A 88 -11.27 7.36 2.37
N PRO A 89 -10.55 8.49 2.56
CA PRO A 89 -11.11 9.60 3.31
C PRO A 89 -12.34 10.18 2.63
N PRO A 90 -13.23 10.85 3.38
CA PRO A 90 -14.35 11.56 2.76
C PRO A 90 -13.86 12.56 1.71
N GLY A 91 -14.54 12.61 0.59
CA GLY A 91 -14.17 13.51 -0.49
C GLY A 91 -13.26 12.93 -1.56
N ILE A 92 -12.63 11.79 -1.31
CA ILE A 92 -11.84 11.08 -2.31
C ILE A 92 -12.74 10.05 -2.98
N ARG A 93 -12.89 10.17 -4.29
CA ARG A 93 -13.68 9.24 -5.09
C ARG A 93 -12.83 8.69 -6.24
N LEU A 94 -12.87 7.38 -6.37
CA LEU A 94 -12.14 6.70 -7.43
C LEU A 94 -13.06 5.94 -8.36
#